data_ba716fdacd2c1393412e703523e3407e
#
_entry.id   ba716fdacd2c1393412e703523e3407e
#
_cell.length_a   1.000
_cell.length_b   1.000
_cell.length_c   1.000
_cell.angle_alpha   90.00
_cell.angle_beta   90.00
_cell.angle_gamma   90.00
#
_symmetry.space_group_name_H-M   'P 1'
#
loop_
_entity.id
_entity.type
_entity.pdbx_description
1 polymer ?
#
loop_
_entity_poly.entity_id
_entity_poly.type
_entity_poly.pdbx_seq_one_letter_code
_entity_poly.pdbx_strand_id
1 'polypeptide(L)'
;MAINQQSLKITEYLPHRKPMLLVDMITEISENHVETIFYIAEDCIFLKNNVFQESGIIENMAQTCSAIVGQTYFEQDDSPQKTKVLGFISGIKKVELFSLPNKGESLTTKSELVSRFEGEDYNLCTMNVTTFCNKNIIAKANINLFLQKM
;
A
#
# COMPACT_ATOMS: atom_id res chain seq x y z
N MET A 1 -4.87 -10.52 -25.01
CA MET A 1 -3.98 -11.20 -24.04
C MET A 1 -4.75 -11.48 -22.77
N ALA A 2 -5.01 -12.73 -22.49
CA ALA A 2 -5.53 -13.09 -21.18
C ALA A 2 -4.38 -12.99 -20.18
N ILE A 3 -4.34 -11.93 -19.40
CA ILE A 3 -3.50 -11.85 -18.21
C ILE A 3 -4.10 -12.87 -17.26
N ASN A 4 -3.37 -13.93 -16.98
CA ASN A 4 -3.70 -14.83 -15.89
C ASN A 4 -3.66 -13.99 -14.61
N GLN A 5 -4.78 -13.41 -14.27
CA GLN A 5 -4.98 -12.75 -12.98
C GLN A 5 -5.06 -13.83 -11.91
N GLN A 6 -3.92 -14.40 -11.57
CA GLN A 6 -3.74 -15.01 -10.30
C GLN A 6 -3.83 -13.85 -9.30
N SER A 7 -4.98 -13.72 -8.66
CA SER A 7 -5.17 -12.73 -7.58
C SER A 7 -4.09 -12.97 -6.54
N LEU A 8 -3.10 -12.06 -6.49
CA LEU A 8 -2.02 -12.15 -5.54
C LEU A 8 -2.59 -11.95 -4.14
N LYS A 9 -2.36 -12.90 -3.25
CA LYS A 9 -2.82 -12.81 -1.87
C LYS A 9 -2.08 -11.69 -1.17
N ILE A 10 -2.79 -10.64 -0.79
CA ILE A 10 -2.23 -9.48 -0.12
C ILE A 10 -1.46 -9.85 1.16
N THR A 11 -1.88 -10.89 1.86
CA THR A 11 -1.23 -11.34 3.09
C THR A 11 0.16 -11.94 2.87
N GLU A 12 0.53 -12.26 1.64
CA GLU A 12 1.88 -12.69 1.27
C GLU A 12 2.82 -11.49 1.04
N TYR A 13 2.27 -10.30 0.82
CA TYR A 13 3.02 -9.07 0.56
C TYR A 13 3.06 -8.11 1.74
N LEU A 14 2.05 -8.15 2.61
CA LEU A 14 1.92 -7.25 3.74
C LEU A 14 1.77 -8.02 5.05
N PRO A 15 2.45 -7.60 6.13
CA PRO A 15 2.27 -8.18 7.45
C PRO A 15 0.94 -7.79 8.10
N HIS A 16 0.28 -6.78 7.59
CA HIS A 16 -0.97 -6.25 8.14
C HIS A 16 -2.09 -7.30 8.12
N ARG A 17 -2.95 -7.26 9.11
CA ARG A 17 -4.14 -8.11 9.24
C ARG A 17 -5.32 -7.24 9.68
N LYS A 18 -6.53 -7.74 9.46
CA LYS A 18 -7.74 -7.04 9.94
C LYS A 18 -7.64 -6.76 11.45
N PRO A 19 -8.09 -5.60 11.91
CA PRO A 19 -8.79 -4.53 11.18
C PRO A 19 -7.89 -3.48 10.52
N MET A 20 -6.56 -3.59 10.67
CA MET A 20 -5.59 -2.62 10.16
C MET A 20 -5.23 -2.81 8.68
N LEU A 21 -5.56 -3.94 8.08
CA LEU A 21 -5.31 -4.18 6.67
C LEU A 21 -6.29 -3.37 5.82
N LEU A 22 -5.78 -2.40 5.05
CA LEU A 22 -6.56 -1.49 4.20
C LEU A 22 -6.29 -1.70 2.71
N VAL A 23 -5.95 -2.91 2.32
CA VAL A 23 -5.80 -3.36 0.94
C VAL A 23 -6.44 -4.73 0.82
N ASP A 24 -7.30 -4.90 -0.15
CA ASP A 24 -7.96 -6.20 -0.40
C ASP A 24 -7.20 -7.04 -1.41
N MET A 25 -6.69 -6.41 -2.46
CA MET A 25 -6.09 -7.12 -3.57
C MET A 25 -5.04 -6.26 -4.29
N ILE A 26 -3.97 -6.91 -4.73
CA ILE A 26 -3.01 -6.34 -5.67
C ILE A 26 -3.48 -6.71 -7.07
N THR A 27 -3.75 -5.71 -7.90
CA THR A 27 -4.20 -5.91 -9.28
C THR A 27 -3.05 -5.86 -10.29
N GLU A 28 -1.98 -5.15 -9.95
CA GLU A 28 -0.80 -5.02 -10.77
C GLU A 28 0.42 -4.78 -9.90
N ILE A 29 1.53 -5.43 -10.20
CA ILE A 29 2.79 -5.24 -9.49
C ILE A 29 3.97 -5.47 -10.42
N SER A 30 4.99 -4.61 -10.30
CA SER A 30 6.29 -4.72 -10.94
C SER A 30 7.36 -4.29 -9.96
N GLU A 31 8.62 -4.23 -10.40
CA GLU A 31 9.74 -3.80 -9.52
C GLU A 31 9.57 -2.39 -8.96
N ASN A 32 8.88 -1.51 -9.70
CA ASN A 32 8.75 -0.09 -9.37
C ASN A 32 7.33 0.45 -9.43
N HIS A 33 6.34 -0.42 -9.57
CA HIS A 33 4.94 -0.01 -9.67
C HIS A 33 4.03 -1.03 -9.00
N VAL A 34 2.99 -0.55 -8.32
CA VAL A 34 1.95 -1.40 -7.73
C VAL A 34 0.59 -0.70 -7.81
N GLU A 35 -0.43 -1.48 -8.07
CA GLU A 35 -1.81 -1.03 -8.06
C GLU A 35 -2.63 -1.95 -7.16
N THR A 36 -3.43 -1.36 -6.28
CA THR A 36 -4.26 -2.08 -5.32
C THR A 36 -5.71 -1.64 -5.37
N ILE A 37 -6.59 -2.51 -4.89
CA ILE A 37 -7.99 -2.20 -4.67
C ILE A 37 -8.33 -2.41 -3.20
N PHE A 38 -9.14 -1.51 -2.65
CA PHE A 38 -9.70 -1.62 -1.32
C PHE A 38 -11.17 -1.22 -1.31
N TYR A 39 -12.03 -2.14 -0.83
CA TYR A 39 -13.44 -1.86 -0.60
C TYR A 39 -13.64 -1.36 0.83
N ILE A 40 -14.29 -0.21 0.97
CA ILE A 40 -14.57 0.40 2.28
C ILE A 40 -15.81 -0.28 2.89
N ALA A 41 -15.57 -1.33 3.66
CA ALA A 41 -16.63 -2.09 4.31
C ALA A 41 -17.20 -1.35 5.51
N GLU A 42 -18.39 -1.78 5.93
CA GLU A 42 -19.13 -1.17 7.05
C GLU A 42 -18.36 -1.23 8.38
N ASP A 43 -17.53 -2.25 8.58
CA ASP A 43 -16.74 -2.47 9.79
C ASP A 43 -15.36 -1.82 9.75
N CYS A 44 -15.05 -1.00 8.73
CA CYS A 44 -13.77 -0.33 8.60
C CYS A 44 -13.55 0.63 9.77
N ILE A 45 -12.40 0.49 10.46
CA ILE A 45 -12.09 1.29 11.66
C ILE A 45 -11.79 2.76 11.36
N PHE A 46 -11.55 3.13 10.11
CA PHE A 46 -11.25 4.49 9.69
C PHE A 46 -12.48 5.25 9.21
N LEU A 47 -13.68 4.73 9.48
CA LEU A 47 -14.94 5.44 9.19
C LEU A 47 -15.34 6.35 10.34
N LYS A 48 -15.79 7.54 9.99
CA LYS A 48 -16.45 8.48 10.91
C LYS A 48 -17.68 9.03 10.19
N ASN A 49 -18.87 8.80 10.75
CA ASN A 49 -20.14 9.18 10.11
C ASN A 49 -20.25 8.65 8.67
N ASN A 50 -19.86 7.38 8.46
CA ASN A 50 -19.87 6.71 7.17
C ASN A 50 -18.91 7.29 6.12
N VAL A 51 -17.99 8.17 6.52
CA VAL A 51 -16.95 8.75 5.67
C VAL A 51 -15.59 8.21 6.03
N PHE A 52 -14.87 7.71 5.02
CA PHE A 52 -13.50 7.22 5.18
C PHE A 52 -12.56 8.41 5.39
N GLN A 53 -11.81 8.39 6.49
CA GLN A 53 -11.04 9.53 6.96
C GLN A 53 -9.66 9.65 6.28
N GLU A 54 -9.04 10.81 6.38
CA GLU A 54 -7.72 11.11 5.80
C GLU A 54 -6.66 10.13 6.27
N SER A 55 -6.66 9.77 7.55
CA SER A 55 -5.72 8.79 8.11
C SER A 55 -5.85 7.42 7.45
N GLY A 56 -7.06 7.02 7.11
CA GLY A 56 -7.31 5.78 6.38
C GLY A 56 -6.76 5.82 4.95
N ILE A 57 -6.90 6.94 4.27
CA ILE A 57 -6.36 7.12 2.93
C ILE A 57 -4.83 7.03 2.95
N ILE A 58 -4.19 7.72 3.90
CA ILE A 58 -2.73 7.70 4.05
C ILE A 58 -2.23 6.30 4.37
N GLU A 59 -2.92 5.59 5.26
CA GLU A 59 -2.56 4.21 5.61
C GLU A 59 -2.72 3.26 4.42
N ASN A 60 -3.80 3.37 3.66
CA ASN A 60 -3.99 2.62 2.42
C ASN A 60 -2.85 2.88 1.42
N MET A 61 -2.47 4.15 1.25
CA MET A 61 -1.36 4.55 0.38
C MET A 61 -0.04 3.94 0.84
N ALA A 62 0.26 4.00 2.14
CA ALA A 62 1.49 3.46 2.70
C ALA A 62 1.56 1.93 2.56
N GLN A 63 0.46 1.24 2.79
CA GLN A 63 0.40 -0.22 2.60
C GLN A 63 0.59 -0.59 1.13
N THR A 64 -0.02 0.14 0.22
CA THR A 64 0.17 -0.06 -1.22
C THR A 64 1.64 0.11 -1.60
N CYS A 65 2.29 1.17 -1.13
CA CYS A 65 3.71 1.40 -1.36
C CYS A 65 4.58 0.27 -0.81
N SER A 66 4.25 -0.22 0.38
CA SER A 66 5.00 -1.29 1.05
C SER A 66 4.98 -2.61 0.27
N ALA A 67 3.95 -2.85 -0.52
CA ALA A 67 3.84 -4.06 -1.33
C ALA A 67 4.95 -4.19 -2.37
N ILE A 68 5.44 -3.08 -2.93
CA ILE A 68 6.57 -3.09 -3.87
C ILE A 68 7.81 -3.67 -3.20
N VAL A 69 8.10 -3.25 -1.98
CA VAL A 69 9.30 -3.66 -1.24
C VAL A 69 9.11 -5.03 -0.60
N GLY A 70 7.89 -5.31 -0.14
CA GLY A 70 7.51 -6.63 0.37
C GLY A 70 7.81 -7.75 -0.63
N GLN A 71 7.55 -7.52 -1.89
CA GLN A 71 7.86 -8.45 -2.97
C GLN A 71 9.34 -8.89 -2.96
N THR A 72 10.27 -7.95 -2.84
CA THR A 72 11.72 -8.25 -2.83
C THR A 72 12.12 -9.14 -1.66
N TYR A 73 11.55 -8.93 -0.49
CA TYR A 73 11.87 -9.69 0.71
C TYR A 73 11.21 -11.07 0.74
N PHE A 74 10.00 -11.20 0.23
CA PHE A 74 9.26 -12.46 0.21
C PHE A 74 9.73 -13.42 -0.88
N GLU A 75 10.17 -12.91 -2.02
CA GLU A 75 10.68 -13.72 -3.13
C GLU A 75 12.08 -14.30 -2.89
N GLN A 76 12.90 -13.65 -2.06
CA GLN A 76 14.29 -14.07 -1.80
C GLN A 76 14.46 -15.05 -0.65
N ASP A 77 13.42 -15.31 0.11
CA ASP A 77 13.51 -16.13 1.31
C ASP A 77 12.78 -17.47 1.16
N ASP A 78 13.47 -18.46 0.59
CA ASP A 78 13.02 -19.86 0.55
C ASP A 78 13.26 -20.59 1.91
N SER A 79 13.71 -19.88 2.94
CA SER A 79 13.97 -20.48 4.23
C SER A 79 12.68 -20.66 5.03
N PRO A 80 12.57 -21.74 5.87
CA PRO A 80 11.42 -21.93 6.74
C PRO A 80 11.29 -20.87 7.83
N GLN A 81 12.31 -20.04 8.02
CA GLN A 81 12.26 -18.86 8.87
C GLN A 81 12.15 -17.62 7.98
N LYS A 82 10.90 -17.23 7.68
CA LYS A 82 10.66 -16.00 6.93
C LYS A 82 11.29 -14.81 7.67
N THR A 83 12.19 -14.11 6.98
CA THR A 83 12.79 -12.88 7.49
C THR A 83 11.68 -11.88 7.79
N LYS A 84 11.55 -11.46 9.03
CA LYS A 84 10.60 -10.42 9.39
C LYS A 84 11.13 -9.08 8.91
N VAL A 85 10.28 -8.33 8.25
CA VAL A 85 10.57 -6.98 7.80
C VAL A 85 9.70 -6.02 8.57
N LEU A 86 10.33 -5.06 9.25
CA LEU A 86 9.63 -3.95 9.88
C LEU A 86 9.59 -2.79 8.91
N GLY A 87 8.40 -2.34 8.55
CA GLY A 87 8.20 -1.22 7.64
C GLY A 87 7.36 -0.12 8.30
N PHE A 88 7.75 1.13 8.08
CA PHE A 88 7.00 2.28 8.57
C PHE A 88 7.22 3.50 7.68
N ILE A 89 6.28 4.42 7.76
CA ILE A 89 6.40 5.71 7.11
C ILE A 89 7.48 6.51 7.84
N SER A 90 8.56 6.87 7.15
CA SER A 90 9.62 7.72 7.72
C SER A 90 9.37 9.20 7.46
N GLY A 91 8.57 9.53 6.46
CA GLY A 91 8.21 10.90 6.16
C GLY A 91 7.18 10.98 5.04
N ILE A 92 6.41 12.04 5.07
CA ILE A 92 5.46 12.40 4.02
C ILE A 92 5.79 13.83 3.62
N LYS A 93 6.27 14.01 2.39
CA LYS A 93 6.68 15.34 1.92
C LYS A 93 5.50 16.22 1.55
N LYS A 94 4.50 15.61 0.91
CA LYS A 94 3.34 16.33 0.43
C LYS A 94 2.15 15.40 0.37
N VAL A 95 1.01 15.87 0.87
CA VAL A 95 -0.28 15.19 0.73
C VAL A 95 -1.29 16.20 0.20
N GLU A 96 -1.97 15.83 -0.87
CA GLU A 96 -3.08 16.60 -1.41
C GLU A 96 -4.35 15.74 -1.31
N LEU A 97 -5.33 16.24 -0.58
CA LEU A 97 -6.62 15.58 -0.39
C LEU A 97 -7.69 16.40 -1.11
N PHE A 98 -8.37 15.79 -2.07
CA PHE A 98 -9.39 16.47 -2.86
C PHE A 98 -10.81 16.13 -2.40
N SER A 99 -11.04 14.91 -1.95
CA SER A 99 -12.31 14.47 -1.41
C SER A 99 -12.14 13.24 -0.54
N LEU A 100 -13.13 12.97 0.31
CA LEU A 100 -13.16 11.78 1.16
C LEU A 100 -14.25 10.82 0.64
N PRO A 101 -13.90 9.55 0.43
CA PRO A 101 -14.88 8.55 -0.03
C PRO A 101 -15.80 8.11 1.10
N ASN A 102 -16.91 7.51 0.72
CA ASN A 102 -17.92 7.02 1.65
C ASN A 102 -17.81 5.49 1.83
N LYS A 103 -18.38 5.01 2.91
CA LYS A 103 -18.65 3.59 3.13
C LYS A 103 -19.31 3.00 1.88
N GLY A 104 -18.87 1.82 1.44
CA GLY A 104 -19.41 1.11 0.28
C GLY A 104 -18.73 1.45 -1.04
N GLU A 105 -17.85 2.46 -1.06
CA GLU A 105 -17.07 2.79 -2.23
C GLU A 105 -15.74 2.01 -2.26
N SER A 106 -15.19 1.85 -3.45
CA SER A 106 -13.90 1.17 -3.64
C SER A 106 -12.84 2.16 -4.06
N LEU A 107 -11.63 1.96 -3.52
CA LEU A 107 -10.45 2.75 -3.84
C LEU A 107 -9.54 1.96 -4.75
N THR A 108 -9.00 2.63 -5.77
CA THR A 108 -7.87 2.14 -6.55
C THR A 108 -6.67 3.03 -6.23
N THR A 109 -5.59 2.45 -5.74
CA THR A 109 -4.38 3.18 -5.38
C THR A 109 -3.21 2.70 -6.22
N LYS A 110 -2.53 3.65 -6.85
CA LYS A 110 -1.38 3.41 -7.71
C LYS A 110 -0.15 4.05 -7.09
N SER A 111 0.89 3.26 -6.90
CA SER A 111 2.16 3.72 -6.35
C SER A 111 3.29 3.46 -7.32
N GLU A 112 4.21 4.41 -7.42
CA GLU A 112 5.39 4.34 -8.25
C GLU A 112 6.63 4.64 -7.43
N LEU A 113 7.63 3.75 -7.52
CA LEU A 113 8.92 3.93 -6.87
C LEU A 113 9.73 4.98 -7.63
N VAL A 114 10.05 6.08 -6.95
CA VAL A 114 10.84 7.19 -7.50
C VAL A 114 12.33 6.98 -7.24
N SER A 115 12.67 6.58 -6.02
CA SER A 115 14.06 6.33 -5.63
C SER A 115 14.13 5.30 -4.51
N ARG A 116 15.25 4.56 -4.49
CA ARG A 116 15.52 3.54 -3.51
C ARG A 116 16.98 3.62 -3.08
N PHE A 117 17.19 3.69 -1.78
CA PHE A 117 18.49 3.56 -1.17
C PHE A 117 18.57 2.24 -0.42
N GLU A 118 19.55 1.40 -0.76
CA GLU A 118 19.76 0.11 -0.12
C GLU A 118 20.97 0.19 0.84
N GLY A 119 20.70 0.06 2.15
CA GLY A 119 21.70 -0.13 3.17
C GLY A 119 21.92 -1.61 3.42
N GLU A 120 22.79 -1.96 4.39
CA GLU A 120 23.07 -3.37 4.74
C GLU A 120 21.82 -4.07 5.28
N ASP A 121 21.12 -3.45 6.22
CA ASP A 121 19.98 -4.05 6.92
C ASP A 121 18.66 -3.27 6.71
N TYR A 122 18.67 -2.25 5.86
CA TYR A 122 17.50 -1.40 5.66
C TYR A 122 17.41 -0.88 4.24
N ASN A 123 16.21 -0.46 3.86
CA ASN A 123 15.93 0.25 2.62
C ASN A 123 15.16 1.53 2.91
N LEU A 124 15.49 2.59 2.20
CA LEU A 124 14.74 3.84 2.16
C LEU A 124 14.13 4.00 0.77
N CYS A 125 12.82 4.09 0.70
CA CYS A 125 12.11 4.19 -0.56
C CYS A 125 11.28 5.46 -0.62
N THR A 126 11.34 6.18 -1.75
CA THR A 126 10.49 7.33 -2.03
C THR A 126 9.47 6.93 -3.10
N MET A 127 8.21 7.12 -2.80
CA MET A 127 7.09 6.70 -3.63
C MET A 127 6.18 7.87 -3.97
N ASN A 128 5.76 7.97 -5.24
CA ASN A 128 4.62 8.80 -5.61
C ASN A 128 3.39 7.92 -5.65
N VAL A 129 2.32 8.35 -4.99
CA VAL A 129 1.11 7.56 -4.85
C VAL A 129 -0.13 8.40 -5.14
N THR A 130 -1.09 7.81 -5.83
CA THR A 130 -2.35 8.43 -6.21
C THR A 130 -3.49 7.49 -5.90
N THR A 131 -4.52 7.99 -5.24
CA THR A 131 -5.73 7.21 -4.94
C THR A 131 -6.91 7.75 -5.74
N PHE A 132 -7.63 6.82 -6.35
CA PHE A 132 -8.82 7.09 -7.17
C PHE A 132 -10.05 6.49 -6.51
N CYS A 133 -11.18 7.19 -6.64
CA CYS A 133 -12.49 6.67 -6.31
C CYS A 133 -13.44 7.06 -7.45
N ASN A 134 -14.17 6.08 -8.01
CA ASN A 134 -15.05 6.30 -9.16
C ASN A 134 -14.35 7.01 -10.33
N LYS A 135 -13.10 6.61 -10.63
CA LYS A 135 -12.24 7.16 -11.68
C LYS A 135 -11.78 8.61 -11.45
N ASN A 136 -12.11 9.20 -10.32
CA ASN A 136 -11.66 10.54 -9.93
C ASN A 136 -10.49 10.44 -8.96
N ILE A 137 -9.50 11.29 -9.13
CA ILE A 137 -8.39 11.40 -8.17
C ILE A 137 -8.92 12.04 -6.89
N ILE A 138 -8.80 11.33 -5.76
CA ILE A 138 -9.22 11.85 -4.46
C ILE A 138 -8.04 12.25 -3.57
N ALA A 139 -6.85 11.72 -3.85
CA ALA A 139 -5.65 12.05 -3.07
C ALA A 139 -4.38 11.78 -3.86
N LYS A 140 -3.33 12.56 -3.57
CA LYS A 140 -1.98 12.35 -4.05
C LYS A 140 -1.01 12.55 -2.90
N ALA A 141 0.05 11.76 -2.85
CA ALA A 141 1.08 11.91 -1.83
C ALA A 141 2.46 11.51 -2.35
N ASN A 142 3.48 12.04 -1.67
CA ASN A 142 4.85 11.59 -1.80
C ASN A 142 5.27 11.03 -0.44
N ILE A 143 5.51 9.71 -0.38
CA ILE A 143 5.73 8.98 0.86
C ILE A 143 7.12 8.37 0.87
N ASN A 144 7.84 8.55 1.99
CA ASN A 144 9.09 7.87 2.27
C ASN A 144 8.83 6.71 3.20
N LEU A 145 9.27 5.52 2.81
CA LEU A 145 9.19 4.31 3.60
C LEU A 145 10.58 3.88 4.06
N PHE A 146 10.67 3.48 5.32
CA PHE A 146 11.82 2.81 5.90
C PHE A 146 11.47 1.36 6.15
N LEU A 147 12.30 0.45 5.63
CA LEU A 147 12.12 -0.99 5.81
C LEU A 147 13.39 -1.57 6.38
N GLN A 148 13.25 -2.31 7.46
CA GLN A 148 14.36 -2.91 8.19
C GLN A 148 14.15 -4.42 8.31
N LYS A 149 15.18 -5.19 8.00
CA LYS A 149 15.22 -6.62 8.32
C LYS A 149 15.39 -6.78 9.83
N MET A 150 14.59 -7.66 10.41
CA MET A 150 14.70 -8.02 11.82
C MET A 150 15.40 -9.36 11.98
#